data_f4399f4d85b36a42be64009d4d73280f
#
_entry.id   f4399f4d85b36a42be64009d4d73280f
#
_cell.length_a   1.000
_cell.length_b   1.000
_cell.length_c   1.000
_cell.angle_alpha   90.00
_cell.angle_beta   90.00
_cell.angle_gamma   90.00
#
_symmetry.space_group_name_H-M   'P 1'
#
loop_
_entity.id
_entity.type
_entity.pdbx_description
1 polymer ?
#
loop_
_entity_poly.entity_id
_entity_poly.type
_entity_poly.pdbx_seq_one_letter_code
_entity_poly.pdbx_strand_id
1 'polypeptide(L)'
;MKILITEFMETKSVEMLKKIFDVTVDKSLSLNHNELKKIISNFDILIVRNKTQVNKEILANASSLKFIGRLGVGLDNIDTEYCRNNNIHVQPATGMNADSVAEYVINSSLSLLKNVPLMHQETSLGNWPRTSISSRELNGKIFGLMGFGLIAKKVSTLAKIFNAHMIAYDPFIDPSIANEFNIKLVDINEIFEQADVISIHLPLTPTTKNLLNYDAFTKMQKQPIIINSSRGSIINEDDL
;
A
#
# COMPACT_ATOMS: atom_id res chain seq x y z
N MET A 1 -12.35 7.51 -28.90
CA MET A 1 -12.08 8.05 -27.55
C MET A 1 -10.60 8.40 -27.47
N LYS A 2 -10.28 9.54 -26.89
CA LYS A 2 -8.90 10.04 -26.73
C LYS A 2 -8.42 9.80 -25.29
N ILE A 3 -7.27 9.18 -25.16
CA ILE A 3 -6.64 8.84 -23.87
C ILE A 3 -5.42 9.71 -23.64
N LEU A 4 -5.32 10.32 -22.47
CA LEU A 4 -4.11 10.97 -21.98
C LEU A 4 -3.48 10.12 -20.87
N ILE A 5 -2.19 9.81 -21.00
CA ILE A 5 -1.39 9.13 -19.99
C ILE A 5 -0.32 10.11 -19.50
N THR A 6 -0.40 10.51 -18.23
CA THR A 6 0.49 11.55 -17.67
C THR A 6 1.66 10.99 -16.87
N GLU A 7 1.72 9.67 -16.69
CA GLU A 7 2.78 9.04 -15.90
C GLU A 7 3.30 7.77 -16.59
N PHE A 8 4.26 7.11 -15.95
CA PHE A 8 4.82 5.87 -16.48
C PHE A 8 3.76 4.78 -16.57
N MET A 9 3.62 4.23 -17.75
CA MET A 9 2.91 2.98 -18.06
C MET A 9 3.82 2.12 -18.92
N GLU A 10 3.76 0.81 -18.76
CA GLU A 10 4.58 -0.12 -19.53
C GLU A 10 4.30 0.02 -21.03
N THR A 11 5.37 0.04 -21.84
CA THR A 11 5.29 0.28 -23.30
C THR A 11 4.32 -0.69 -23.98
N LYS A 12 4.39 -1.97 -23.63
CA LYS A 12 3.49 -3.01 -24.18
C LYS A 12 2.02 -2.69 -23.94
N SER A 13 1.69 -2.21 -22.74
CA SER A 13 0.31 -1.81 -22.39
C SER A 13 -0.13 -0.57 -23.15
N VAL A 14 0.76 0.41 -23.33
CA VAL A 14 0.49 1.60 -24.17
C VAL A 14 0.24 1.21 -25.62
N GLU A 15 1.05 0.31 -26.17
CA GLU A 15 0.84 -0.20 -27.55
C GLU A 15 -0.46 -0.95 -27.72
N MET A 16 -0.88 -1.71 -26.70
CA MET A 16 -2.21 -2.36 -26.73
C MET A 16 -3.34 -1.34 -26.80
N LEU A 17 -3.25 -0.27 -25.98
CA LEU A 17 -4.26 0.79 -26.01
C LEU A 17 -4.28 1.54 -27.34
N LYS A 18 -3.11 1.82 -27.94
CA LYS A 18 -2.99 2.50 -29.25
C LYS A 18 -3.63 1.72 -30.42
N LYS A 19 -3.83 0.41 -30.28
CA LYS A 19 -4.55 -0.38 -31.31
C LYS A 19 -6.05 -0.08 -31.35
N ILE A 20 -6.61 0.49 -30.28
CA ILE A 20 -8.06 0.67 -30.11
C ILE A 20 -8.43 2.14 -29.94
N PHE A 21 -7.53 2.94 -29.37
CA PHE A 21 -7.79 4.31 -28.96
C PHE A 21 -6.72 5.28 -29.52
N ASP A 22 -7.08 6.54 -29.61
CA ASP A 22 -6.12 7.63 -29.83
C ASP A 22 -5.42 7.96 -28.51
N VAL A 23 -4.13 7.61 -28.37
CA VAL A 23 -3.39 7.66 -27.10
C VAL A 23 -2.25 8.65 -27.16
N THR A 24 -2.32 9.66 -26.31
CA THR A 24 -1.23 10.62 -26.04
C THR A 24 -0.54 10.23 -24.72
N VAL A 25 0.79 10.15 -24.75
CA VAL A 25 1.62 9.92 -23.56
C VAL A 25 2.50 11.12 -23.34
N ASP A 26 2.26 11.86 -22.26
CA ASP A 26 3.09 13.01 -21.86
C ASP A 26 3.36 12.99 -20.36
N LYS A 27 4.54 12.50 -19.98
CA LYS A 27 4.95 12.36 -18.58
C LYS A 27 5.31 13.68 -17.91
N SER A 28 5.56 14.75 -18.69
CA SER A 28 5.88 16.07 -18.15
C SER A 28 4.67 16.70 -17.45
N LEU A 29 3.46 16.32 -17.87
CA LEU A 29 2.19 16.80 -17.30
C LEU A 29 1.95 16.36 -15.86
N SER A 30 2.62 15.31 -15.40
CA SER A 30 2.47 14.82 -14.01
C SER A 30 2.83 15.87 -12.96
N LEU A 31 3.70 16.81 -13.28
CA LEU A 31 4.14 17.91 -12.41
C LEU A 31 3.74 19.29 -12.95
N ASN A 32 3.22 19.37 -14.18
CA ASN A 32 2.82 20.62 -14.81
C ASN A 32 1.30 20.77 -14.86
N HIS A 33 0.72 21.13 -13.71
CA HIS A 33 -0.73 21.30 -13.56
C HIS A 33 -1.32 22.35 -14.50
N ASN A 34 -0.60 23.44 -14.78
CA ASN A 34 -1.09 24.52 -15.64
C ASN A 34 -1.23 24.05 -17.09
N GLU A 35 -0.30 23.25 -17.58
CA GLU A 35 -0.39 22.70 -18.93
C GLU A 35 -1.45 21.62 -19.03
N LEU A 36 -1.53 20.74 -18.02
CA LEU A 36 -2.58 19.72 -17.94
C LEU A 36 -3.98 20.35 -17.99
N LYS A 37 -4.21 21.45 -17.26
CA LYS A 37 -5.49 22.19 -17.30
C LYS A 37 -5.88 22.69 -18.70
N LYS A 38 -4.91 23.13 -19.50
CA LYS A 38 -5.19 23.66 -20.85
C LYS A 38 -5.65 22.59 -21.82
N ILE A 39 -5.14 21.35 -21.66
CA ILE A 39 -5.35 20.31 -22.67
C ILE A 39 -6.35 19.24 -22.27
N ILE A 40 -6.66 19.11 -20.96
CA ILE A 40 -7.47 17.98 -20.43
C ILE A 40 -8.87 17.91 -21.04
N SER A 41 -9.45 19.05 -21.47
CA SER A 41 -10.75 19.10 -22.15
C SER A 41 -10.79 18.35 -23.48
N ASN A 42 -9.63 18.05 -24.06
CA ASN A 42 -9.53 17.35 -25.35
C ASN A 42 -9.57 15.82 -25.21
N PHE A 43 -9.63 15.29 -23.97
CA PHE A 43 -9.52 13.86 -23.68
C PHE A 43 -10.75 13.31 -23.00
N ASP A 44 -11.13 12.10 -23.38
CA ASP A 44 -12.23 11.33 -22.78
C ASP A 44 -11.76 10.53 -21.55
N ILE A 45 -10.50 10.08 -21.56
CA ILE A 45 -9.90 9.22 -20.55
C ILE A 45 -8.58 9.81 -20.08
N LEU A 46 -8.37 9.83 -18.76
CA LEU A 46 -7.10 10.19 -18.13
C LEU A 46 -6.53 8.98 -17.39
N ILE A 47 -5.27 8.61 -17.67
CA ILE A 47 -4.57 7.54 -16.94
C ILE A 47 -3.44 8.15 -16.11
N VAL A 48 -3.48 7.91 -14.79
CA VAL A 48 -2.53 8.45 -13.82
C VAL A 48 -1.95 7.36 -12.91
N ARG A 49 -0.88 7.70 -12.17
CA ARG A 49 -0.40 6.87 -11.04
C ARG A 49 -0.54 7.64 -9.72
N ASN A 50 0.55 8.15 -9.18
CA ASN A 50 0.59 8.76 -7.85
C ASN A 50 1.10 10.22 -7.85
N LYS A 51 1.69 10.71 -8.93
CA LYS A 51 2.25 12.07 -9.01
C LYS A 51 1.22 13.08 -9.47
N THR A 52 0.48 12.75 -10.52
CA THR A 52 -0.54 13.63 -11.08
C THR A 52 -1.66 13.86 -10.07
N GLN A 53 -1.83 15.10 -9.63
CA GLN A 53 -2.93 15.49 -8.74
C GLN A 53 -4.15 15.83 -9.58
N VAL A 54 -5.17 15.00 -9.49
CA VAL A 54 -6.45 15.14 -10.21
C VAL A 54 -7.46 15.78 -9.25
N ASN A 55 -7.17 17.04 -8.91
CA ASN A 55 -7.97 17.82 -7.99
C ASN A 55 -9.15 18.53 -8.72
N LYS A 56 -10.02 19.19 -7.94
CA LYS A 56 -11.17 19.95 -8.45
C LYS A 56 -10.78 20.97 -9.53
N GLU A 57 -9.60 21.58 -9.40
CA GLU A 57 -9.12 22.57 -10.36
C GLU A 57 -8.84 21.97 -11.75
N ILE A 58 -8.22 20.79 -11.82
CA ILE A 58 -8.03 20.05 -13.06
C ILE A 58 -9.37 19.58 -13.62
N LEU A 59 -10.20 18.98 -12.76
CA LEU A 59 -11.48 18.39 -13.16
C LEU A 59 -12.49 19.41 -13.68
N ALA A 60 -12.49 20.63 -13.15
CA ALA A 60 -13.35 21.71 -13.63
C ALA A 60 -13.06 22.12 -15.09
N ASN A 61 -11.83 21.84 -15.58
CA ASN A 61 -11.43 22.09 -16.97
C ASN A 61 -11.60 20.85 -17.87
N ALA A 62 -12.03 19.71 -17.33
CA ALA A 62 -12.07 18.44 -18.02
C ALA A 62 -13.46 18.12 -18.60
N SER A 63 -14.00 19.01 -19.44
CA SER A 63 -15.39 18.95 -19.92
C SER A 63 -15.73 17.68 -20.71
N SER A 64 -14.76 17.04 -21.36
CA SER A 64 -14.96 15.81 -22.13
C SER A 64 -14.64 14.54 -21.34
N LEU A 65 -14.06 14.66 -20.14
CA LEU A 65 -13.54 13.54 -19.38
C LEU A 65 -14.68 12.68 -18.81
N LYS A 66 -14.63 11.38 -19.09
CA LYS A 66 -15.63 10.38 -18.66
C LYS A 66 -15.04 9.33 -17.73
N PHE A 67 -13.71 9.10 -17.84
CA PHE A 67 -13.07 8.00 -17.14
C PHE A 67 -11.66 8.38 -16.67
N ILE A 68 -11.34 7.98 -15.44
CA ILE A 68 -9.98 8.08 -14.88
C ILE A 68 -9.51 6.68 -14.50
N GLY A 69 -8.45 6.21 -15.17
CA GLY A 69 -7.73 4.99 -14.80
C GLY A 69 -6.59 5.30 -13.84
N ARG A 70 -6.56 4.68 -12.68
CA ARG A 70 -5.47 4.84 -11.72
C ARG A 70 -4.60 3.59 -11.70
N LEU A 71 -3.34 3.68 -12.15
CA LEU A 71 -2.36 2.59 -12.14
C LEU A 71 -1.82 2.35 -10.73
N GLY A 72 -2.69 1.86 -9.86
CA GLY A 72 -2.45 1.54 -8.45
C GLY A 72 -3.75 1.58 -7.66
N VAL A 73 -3.71 1.34 -6.35
CA VAL A 73 -4.90 1.09 -5.51
C VAL A 73 -5.42 2.35 -4.83
N GLY A 74 -4.54 3.15 -4.24
CA GLY A 74 -4.95 4.34 -3.49
C GLY A 74 -5.45 5.46 -4.41
N LEU A 75 -6.42 6.23 -3.96
CA LEU A 75 -7.04 7.32 -4.71
C LEU A 75 -6.73 8.70 -4.10
N ASP A 76 -5.70 8.78 -3.27
CA ASP A 76 -5.36 9.98 -2.50
C ASP A 76 -5.06 11.21 -3.36
N ASN A 77 -4.69 11.00 -4.62
CA ASN A 77 -4.39 12.05 -5.59
C ASN A 77 -5.55 12.38 -6.52
N ILE A 78 -6.75 11.84 -6.28
CA ILE A 78 -7.94 12.05 -7.12
C ILE A 78 -9.09 12.56 -6.26
N ASP A 79 -9.71 13.67 -6.66
CA ASP A 79 -10.95 14.16 -6.05
C ASP A 79 -12.14 13.28 -6.49
N THR A 80 -12.31 12.18 -5.76
CA THR A 80 -13.35 11.18 -6.07
C THR A 80 -14.77 11.69 -5.83
N GLU A 81 -14.94 12.66 -4.93
CA GLU A 81 -16.23 13.28 -4.69
C GLU A 81 -16.65 14.14 -5.89
N TYR A 82 -15.75 14.99 -6.36
CA TYR A 82 -15.99 15.76 -7.59
C TYR A 82 -16.29 14.84 -8.77
N CYS A 83 -15.52 13.76 -8.95
CA CYS A 83 -15.74 12.79 -10.03
C CYS A 83 -17.13 12.19 -9.98
N ARG A 84 -17.58 11.75 -8.80
CA ARG A 84 -18.91 11.17 -8.59
C ARG A 84 -20.02 12.17 -8.95
N ASN A 85 -19.91 13.43 -8.49
CA ASN A 85 -20.90 14.47 -8.71
C ASN A 85 -20.98 14.91 -10.18
N ASN A 86 -19.93 14.64 -10.98
CA ASN A 86 -19.86 14.99 -12.40
C ASN A 86 -19.88 13.78 -13.35
N ASN A 87 -20.30 12.60 -12.85
CA ASN A 87 -20.39 11.36 -13.63
C ASN A 87 -19.07 10.93 -14.30
N ILE A 88 -17.94 11.21 -13.67
CA ILE A 88 -16.63 10.73 -14.11
C ILE A 88 -16.33 9.43 -13.36
N HIS A 89 -16.21 8.33 -14.10
CA HIS A 89 -15.91 7.04 -13.51
C HIS A 89 -14.42 6.95 -13.13
N VAL A 90 -14.12 6.51 -11.90
CA VAL A 90 -12.75 6.31 -11.41
C VAL A 90 -12.51 4.83 -11.17
N GLN A 91 -11.53 4.26 -11.87
CA GLN A 91 -11.17 2.85 -11.76
C GLN A 91 -9.73 2.68 -11.29
N PRO A 92 -9.49 2.30 -10.02
CA PRO A 92 -8.18 1.89 -9.55
C PRO A 92 -7.83 0.47 -10.03
N ALA A 93 -6.52 0.19 -10.09
CA ALA A 93 -6.00 -1.16 -10.37
C ALA A 93 -6.04 -2.03 -9.09
N THR A 94 -7.23 -2.23 -8.54
CA THR A 94 -7.42 -2.94 -7.27
C THR A 94 -6.90 -4.37 -7.35
N GLY A 95 -6.09 -4.76 -6.38
CA GLY A 95 -5.57 -6.13 -6.24
C GLY A 95 -4.38 -6.49 -7.12
N MET A 96 -4.06 -5.70 -8.15
CA MET A 96 -2.99 -6.02 -9.11
C MET A 96 -1.59 -6.06 -8.50
N ASN A 97 -1.37 -5.42 -7.37
CA ASN A 97 -0.09 -5.42 -6.64
C ASN A 97 -0.12 -6.27 -5.36
N ALA A 98 -1.21 -6.99 -5.10
CA ALA A 98 -1.40 -7.64 -3.81
C ALA A 98 -0.35 -8.73 -3.51
N ASP A 99 0.04 -9.51 -4.53
CA ASP A 99 1.10 -10.51 -4.39
C ASP A 99 2.45 -9.86 -4.12
N SER A 100 2.82 -8.85 -4.91
CA SER A 100 4.07 -8.12 -4.74
C SER A 100 4.20 -7.46 -3.36
N VAL A 101 3.11 -6.88 -2.83
CA VAL A 101 3.13 -6.29 -1.49
C VAL A 101 3.21 -7.37 -0.41
N ALA A 102 2.53 -8.50 -0.58
CA ALA A 102 2.61 -9.61 0.37
C ALA A 102 4.03 -10.20 0.42
N GLU A 103 4.67 -10.40 -0.72
CA GLU A 103 6.07 -10.82 -0.81
C GLU A 103 7.01 -9.81 -0.13
N TYR A 104 6.81 -8.51 -0.36
CA TYR A 104 7.58 -7.45 0.30
C TYR A 104 7.46 -7.53 1.82
N VAL A 105 6.25 -7.71 2.36
CA VAL A 105 6.00 -7.82 3.80
C VAL A 105 6.71 -9.02 4.40
N ILE A 106 6.60 -10.19 3.77
CA ILE A 106 7.28 -11.42 4.24
C ILE A 106 8.79 -11.28 4.15
N ASN A 107 9.31 -10.78 3.02
CA ASN A 107 10.75 -10.55 2.85
C ASN A 107 11.29 -9.58 3.91
N SER A 108 10.61 -8.46 4.17
CA SER A 108 11.00 -7.49 5.19
C SER A 108 10.98 -8.10 6.60
N SER A 109 9.93 -8.88 6.92
CA SER A 109 9.83 -9.59 8.20
C SER A 109 11.00 -10.53 8.42
N LEU A 110 11.29 -11.39 7.45
CA LEU A 110 12.40 -12.35 7.52
C LEU A 110 13.75 -11.66 7.54
N SER A 111 13.96 -10.64 6.72
CA SER A 111 15.22 -9.88 6.66
C SER A 111 15.54 -9.21 7.98
N LEU A 112 14.54 -8.60 8.65
CA LEU A 112 14.73 -7.94 9.93
C LEU A 112 14.88 -8.94 11.08
N LEU A 113 14.09 -10.02 11.10
CA LEU A 113 14.23 -11.10 12.09
C LEU A 113 15.60 -11.77 12.02
N LYS A 114 16.13 -11.97 10.82
CA LYS A 114 17.43 -12.61 10.56
C LYS A 114 18.60 -11.63 10.59
N ASN A 115 18.35 -10.31 10.73
CA ASN A 115 19.37 -9.28 10.62
C ASN A 115 20.21 -9.35 9.33
N VAL A 116 19.56 -9.75 8.21
CA VAL A 116 20.25 -9.98 6.92
C VAL A 116 21.06 -8.76 6.46
N PRO A 117 20.57 -7.50 6.53
CA PRO A 117 21.34 -6.34 6.08
C PRO A 117 22.64 -6.16 6.88
N LEU A 118 22.59 -6.31 8.21
CA LEU A 118 23.75 -6.17 9.08
C LEU A 118 24.74 -7.34 8.87
N MET A 119 24.23 -8.58 8.76
CA MET A 119 25.04 -9.76 8.42
C MET A 119 25.78 -9.57 7.10
N HIS A 120 25.09 -9.05 6.09
CA HIS A 120 25.69 -8.79 4.77
C HIS A 120 26.80 -7.73 4.88
N GLN A 121 26.55 -6.63 5.58
CA GLN A 121 27.53 -5.56 5.77
C GLN A 121 28.80 -6.08 6.43
N GLU A 122 28.68 -6.78 7.55
CA GLU A 122 29.83 -7.34 8.29
C GLU A 122 30.63 -8.35 7.45
N THR A 123 29.91 -9.24 6.76
CA THR A 123 30.57 -10.24 5.89
C THR A 123 31.29 -9.59 4.72
N SER A 124 30.76 -8.50 4.16
CA SER A 124 31.40 -7.74 3.07
C SER A 124 32.72 -7.07 3.54
N LEU A 125 32.82 -6.78 4.84
CA LEU A 125 34.04 -6.26 5.47
C LEU A 125 35.03 -7.36 5.89
N GLY A 126 34.75 -8.63 5.62
CA GLY A 126 35.57 -9.78 5.99
C GLY A 126 35.33 -10.26 7.44
N ASN A 127 34.35 -9.72 8.15
CA ASN A 127 34.00 -10.14 9.50
C ASN A 127 33.12 -11.40 9.47
N TRP A 128 33.15 -12.18 10.58
CA TRP A 128 32.30 -13.34 10.77
C TRP A 128 31.46 -13.19 12.06
N PRO A 129 30.32 -12.44 12.02
CA PRO A 129 29.59 -12.03 13.21
C PRO A 129 28.70 -13.12 13.82
N ARG A 130 29.19 -14.36 13.88
CA ARG A 130 28.42 -15.54 14.31
C ARG A 130 27.76 -15.42 15.68
N THR A 131 28.42 -14.76 16.61
CA THR A 131 27.96 -14.64 18.00
C THR A 131 27.54 -13.23 18.40
N SER A 132 27.93 -12.21 17.62
CA SER A 132 27.67 -10.79 17.92
C SER A 132 26.33 -10.30 17.34
N ILE A 133 25.80 -10.95 16.33
CA ILE A 133 24.50 -10.61 15.73
C ILE A 133 23.50 -11.73 16.01
N SER A 134 22.48 -11.41 16.81
CA SER A 134 21.39 -12.36 17.09
C SER A 134 20.43 -12.47 15.91
N SER A 135 19.92 -13.66 15.68
CA SER A 135 18.91 -13.95 14.67
C SER A 135 17.69 -14.59 15.34
N ARG A 136 16.51 -14.14 14.96
CA ARG A 136 15.23 -14.67 15.45
C ARG A 136 14.50 -15.42 14.33
N GLU A 137 13.63 -16.35 14.68
CA GLU A 137 12.81 -17.10 13.73
C GLU A 137 11.39 -16.52 13.68
N LEU A 138 10.74 -16.66 12.52
CA LEU A 138 9.31 -16.35 12.38
C LEU A 138 8.43 -17.50 12.91
N ASN A 139 8.98 -18.71 12.97
CA ASN A 139 8.31 -19.89 13.54
C ASN A 139 7.83 -19.62 14.97
N GLY A 140 6.54 -19.90 15.22
CA GLY A 140 5.91 -19.70 16.54
C GLY A 140 5.69 -18.25 16.97
N LYS A 141 6.05 -17.26 16.11
CA LYS A 141 5.82 -15.83 16.39
C LYS A 141 4.39 -15.43 16.14
N ILE A 142 3.91 -14.42 16.86
CA ILE A 142 2.61 -13.80 16.62
C ILE A 142 2.78 -12.71 15.58
N PHE A 143 2.10 -12.85 14.46
CA PHE A 143 2.07 -11.90 13.36
C PHE A 143 0.73 -11.15 13.37
N GLY A 144 0.75 -9.87 13.73
CA GLY A 144 -0.41 -9.00 13.81
C GLY A 144 -0.66 -8.28 12.48
N LEU A 145 -1.87 -8.34 11.99
CA LEU A 145 -2.33 -7.66 10.78
C LEU A 145 -3.26 -6.51 11.17
N MET A 146 -2.89 -5.29 10.85
CA MET A 146 -3.76 -4.13 11.01
C MET A 146 -4.48 -3.86 9.69
N GLY A 147 -5.77 -4.21 9.61
CA GLY A 147 -6.56 -4.35 8.40
C GLY A 147 -6.47 -5.77 7.82
N PHE A 148 -7.62 -6.34 7.41
CA PHE A 148 -7.70 -7.71 6.89
C PHE A 148 -8.32 -7.76 5.48
N GLY A 149 -7.86 -6.85 4.60
CA GLY A 149 -8.19 -6.83 3.17
C GLY A 149 -7.41 -7.85 2.34
N LEU A 150 -7.44 -7.69 1.02
CA LEU A 150 -6.84 -8.62 0.06
C LEU A 150 -5.34 -8.86 0.30
N ILE A 151 -4.57 -7.81 0.58
CA ILE A 151 -3.12 -7.92 0.82
C ILE A 151 -2.87 -8.71 2.12
N ALA A 152 -3.56 -8.34 3.21
CA ALA A 152 -3.40 -9.01 4.49
C ALA A 152 -3.75 -10.50 4.42
N LYS A 153 -4.77 -10.88 3.65
CA LYS A 153 -5.11 -12.30 3.39
C LYS A 153 -3.96 -13.05 2.73
N LYS A 154 -3.32 -12.44 1.72
CA LYS A 154 -2.14 -13.03 1.07
C LYS A 154 -0.94 -13.12 2.02
N VAL A 155 -0.67 -12.05 2.79
CA VAL A 155 0.38 -12.07 3.83
C VAL A 155 0.13 -13.21 4.84
N SER A 156 -1.12 -13.36 5.30
CA SER A 156 -1.46 -14.41 6.25
C SER A 156 -1.20 -15.81 5.71
N THR A 157 -1.53 -16.04 4.45
CA THR A 157 -1.27 -17.32 3.77
C THR A 157 0.22 -17.62 3.70
N LEU A 158 1.04 -16.63 3.35
CA LEU A 158 2.49 -16.79 3.26
C LEU A 158 3.15 -16.95 4.64
N ALA A 159 2.75 -16.15 5.63
CA ALA A 159 3.32 -16.20 6.97
C ALA A 159 3.05 -17.55 7.67
N LYS A 160 1.91 -18.18 7.43
CA LYS A 160 1.55 -19.51 7.95
C LYS A 160 2.47 -20.62 7.45
N ILE A 161 3.06 -20.50 6.26
CA ILE A 161 4.05 -21.46 5.75
C ILE A 161 5.26 -21.51 6.68
N PHE A 162 5.59 -20.40 7.34
CA PHE A 162 6.65 -20.31 8.35
C PHE A 162 6.16 -20.62 9.77
N ASN A 163 4.96 -21.22 9.91
CA ASN A 163 4.35 -21.56 11.20
C ASN A 163 4.16 -20.35 12.15
N ALA A 164 3.88 -19.15 11.60
CA ALA A 164 3.51 -17.98 12.37
C ALA A 164 2.05 -18.07 12.85
N HIS A 165 1.78 -17.59 14.05
CA HIS A 165 0.43 -17.46 14.61
C HIS A 165 -0.16 -16.11 14.19
N MET A 166 -1.27 -16.13 13.45
CA MET A 166 -1.86 -14.94 12.87
C MET A 166 -2.98 -14.38 13.73
N ILE A 167 -2.91 -13.09 14.03
CA ILE A 167 -4.02 -12.33 14.61
C ILE A 167 -4.30 -11.11 13.72
N ALA A 168 -5.53 -10.62 13.67
CA ALA A 168 -5.88 -9.46 12.87
C ALA A 168 -6.83 -8.52 13.62
N TYR A 169 -6.66 -7.23 13.35
CA TYR A 169 -7.58 -6.17 13.71
C TYR A 169 -8.19 -5.59 12.44
N ASP A 170 -9.50 -5.67 12.30
CA ASP A 170 -10.27 -4.98 11.27
C ASP A 170 -11.70 -4.75 11.77
N PRO A 171 -12.11 -3.50 12.04
CA PRO A 171 -13.41 -3.20 12.60
C PRO A 171 -14.57 -3.32 11.60
N PHE A 172 -14.26 -3.52 10.31
CA PHE A 172 -15.25 -3.50 9.23
C PHE A 172 -15.45 -4.85 8.55
N ILE A 173 -14.59 -5.84 8.84
CA ILE A 173 -14.68 -7.14 8.20
C ILE A 173 -15.70 -8.03 8.90
N ASP A 174 -16.43 -8.81 8.10
CA ASP A 174 -17.25 -9.89 8.65
C ASP A 174 -16.36 -10.97 9.30
N PRO A 175 -16.59 -11.34 10.57
CA PRO A 175 -15.81 -12.37 11.26
C PRO A 175 -15.77 -13.72 10.53
N SER A 176 -16.79 -14.07 9.75
CA SER A 176 -16.80 -15.29 8.94
C SER A 176 -15.63 -15.33 7.95
N ILE A 177 -15.27 -14.20 7.38
CA ILE A 177 -14.16 -14.09 6.43
C ILE A 177 -12.81 -14.38 7.13
N ALA A 178 -12.60 -13.88 8.34
CA ALA A 178 -11.39 -14.17 9.09
C ALA A 178 -11.30 -15.65 9.48
N ASN A 179 -12.45 -16.26 9.81
CA ASN A 179 -12.55 -17.68 10.14
C ASN A 179 -12.19 -18.58 8.95
N GLU A 180 -12.58 -18.23 7.73
CA GLU A 180 -12.17 -18.96 6.51
C GLU A 180 -10.64 -19.05 6.37
N PHE A 181 -9.94 -18.04 6.85
CA PHE A 181 -8.48 -18.00 6.87
C PHE A 181 -7.88 -18.54 8.18
N ASN A 182 -8.68 -19.10 9.12
CA ASN A 182 -8.25 -19.50 10.46
C ASN A 182 -7.43 -18.38 11.16
N ILE A 183 -8.00 -17.17 11.19
CA ILE A 183 -7.40 -15.99 11.82
C ILE A 183 -8.31 -15.50 12.93
N LYS A 184 -7.73 -15.29 14.12
CA LYS A 184 -8.41 -14.69 15.26
C LYS A 184 -8.49 -13.18 15.04
N LEU A 185 -9.72 -12.63 14.96
CA LEU A 185 -9.91 -11.20 15.08
C LEU A 185 -9.75 -10.77 16.53
N VAL A 186 -9.04 -9.70 16.74
CA VAL A 186 -8.70 -9.17 18.07
C VAL A 186 -8.88 -7.65 18.09
N ASP A 187 -8.92 -7.07 19.28
CA ASP A 187 -8.85 -5.62 19.45
C ASP A 187 -7.45 -5.09 19.12
N ILE A 188 -7.36 -3.81 18.81
CA ILE A 188 -6.11 -3.20 18.39
C ILE A 188 -5.04 -3.23 19.50
N ASN A 189 -5.44 -3.12 20.77
CA ASN A 189 -4.50 -3.20 21.89
C ASN A 189 -3.91 -4.62 22.00
N GLU A 190 -4.70 -5.66 21.73
CA GLU A 190 -4.20 -7.03 21.69
C GLU A 190 -3.14 -7.23 20.59
N ILE A 191 -3.25 -6.53 19.45
CA ILE A 191 -2.20 -6.50 18.43
C ILE A 191 -0.91 -5.88 19.02
N PHE A 192 -1.01 -4.73 19.68
CA PHE A 192 0.14 -4.04 20.24
C PHE A 192 0.85 -4.85 21.34
N GLU A 193 0.08 -5.51 22.20
CA GLU A 193 0.61 -6.27 23.33
C GLU A 193 1.21 -7.62 22.92
N GLN A 194 0.63 -8.29 21.93
CA GLN A 194 0.96 -9.69 21.65
C GLN A 194 1.83 -9.90 20.42
N ALA A 195 1.81 -9.00 19.44
CA ALA A 195 2.51 -9.24 18.20
C ALA A 195 4.04 -9.15 18.32
N ASP A 196 4.73 -10.05 17.65
CA ASP A 196 6.19 -10.00 17.40
C ASP A 196 6.51 -9.28 16.08
N VAL A 197 5.55 -9.31 15.13
CA VAL A 197 5.60 -8.56 13.87
C VAL A 197 4.24 -7.92 13.65
N ILE A 198 4.20 -6.65 13.29
CA ILE A 198 2.98 -5.91 12.93
C ILE A 198 3.09 -5.46 11.49
N SER A 199 2.09 -5.81 10.67
CA SER A 199 1.99 -5.33 9.30
C SER A 199 0.73 -4.50 9.08
N ILE A 200 0.92 -3.29 8.53
CA ILE A 200 -0.15 -2.30 8.38
C ILE A 200 -0.70 -2.36 6.96
N HIS A 201 -2.02 -2.59 6.85
CA HIS A 201 -2.79 -2.69 5.61
C HIS A 201 -4.04 -1.82 5.63
N LEU A 202 -3.98 -0.71 6.39
CA LEU A 202 -5.09 0.23 6.56
C LEU A 202 -5.05 1.35 5.52
N PRO A 203 -6.21 1.87 5.07
CA PRO A 203 -6.25 3.13 4.35
C PRO A 203 -5.93 4.30 5.29
N LEU A 204 -5.42 5.40 4.74
CA LEU A 204 -5.28 6.64 5.49
C LEU A 204 -6.64 7.35 5.55
N THR A 205 -7.15 7.51 6.76
CA THR A 205 -8.40 8.20 7.09
C THR A 205 -8.18 9.11 8.30
N PRO A 206 -9.12 9.99 8.65
CA PRO A 206 -9.03 10.76 9.90
C PRO A 206 -8.86 9.86 11.15
N THR A 207 -9.40 8.65 11.14
CA THR A 207 -9.34 7.71 12.28
C THR A 207 -8.10 6.81 12.27
N THR A 208 -7.40 6.69 11.14
CA THR A 208 -6.17 5.90 11.04
C THR A 208 -4.90 6.75 10.97
N LYS A 209 -5.05 8.08 10.81
CA LYS A 209 -3.92 9.01 10.88
C LYS A 209 -3.32 9.00 12.28
N ASN A 210 -2.00 8.82 12.37
CA ASN A 210 -1.25 8.73 13.63
C ASN A 210 -1.82 7.66 14.60
N LEU A 211 -2.35 6.56 14.04
CA LEU A 211 -2.90 5.47 14.82
C LEU A 211 -1.80 4.78 15.67
N LEU A 212 -0.60 4.66 15.11
CA LEU A 212 0.58 4.27 15.84
C LEU A 212 1.28 5.55 16.33
N ASN A 213 1.05 5.90 17.56
CA ASN A 213 1.59 7.05 18.27
C ASN A 213 2.31 6.58 19.55
N TYR A 214 2.77 7.51 20.36
CA TYR A 214 3.45 7.23 21.62
C TYR A 214 2.68 6.25 22.52
N ASP A 215 1.37 6.44 22.69
CA ASP A 215 0.54 5.55 23.53
C ASP A 215 0.47 4.12 22.96
N ALA A 216 0.43 3.98 21.64
CA ALA A 216 0.48 2.67 20.99
C ALA A 216 1.84 2.01 21.19
N PHE A 217 2.95 2.75 21.03
CA PHE A 217 4.31 2.21 21.22
C PHE A 217 4.58 1.79 22.66
N THR A 218 4.07 2.52 23.66
CA THR A 218 4.21 2.12 25.07
C THR A 218 3.56 0.79 25.41
N LYS A 219 2.54 0.36 24.64
CA LYS A 219 1.89 -0.96 24.80
C LYS A 219 2.67 -2.09 24.14
N MET A 220 3.61 -1.79 23.24
CA MET A 220 4.37 -2.77 22.45
C MET A 220 5.56 -3.33 23.25
N GLN A 221 5.29 -4.00 24.38
CA GLN A 221 6.32 -4.53 25.28
C GLN A 221 7.27 -5.54 24.60
N LYS A 222 6.84 -6.22 23.57
CA LYS A 222 7.66 -7.16 22.79
C LYS A 222 8.59 -6.48 21.78
N GLN A 223 8.52 -5.16 21.63
CA GLN A 223 9.28 -4.43 20.63
C GLN A 223 9.13 -5.08 19.24
N PRO A 224 7.90 -5.12 18.69
CA PRO A 224 7.63 -5.79 17.44
C PRO A 224 8.35 -5.14 16.28
N ILE A 225 8.62 -5.93 15.23
CA ILE A 225 8.97 -5.39 13.93
C ILE A 225 7.70 -4.79 13.31
N ILE A 226 7.75 -3.52 12.92
CA ILE A 226 6.62 -2.83 12.29
C ILE A 226 6.91 -2.66 10.79
N ILE A 227 5.97 -3.13 9.95
CA ILE A 227 6.07 -3.02 8.50
C ILE A 227 4.87 -2.21 8.01
N ASN A 228 5.13 -1.03 7.46
CA ASN A 228 4.11 -0.18 6.88
C ASN A 228 4.24 -0.15 5.36
N SER A 229 3.44 -0.96 4.69
CA SER A 229 3.31 -0.97 3.21
C SER A 229 2.09 -0.18 2.71
N SER A 230 1.42 0.56 3.60
CA SER A 230 0.20 1.29 3.29
C SER A 230 0.44 2.80 3.10
N ARG A 231 0.40 3.62 4.16
CA ARG A 231 0.58 5.08 4.12
C ARG A 231 1.44 5.56 5.29
N GLY A 232 2.39 6.46 5.03
CA GLY A 232 3.33 6.97 6.05
C GLY A 232 2.63 7.56 7.28
N SER A 233 1.69 8.45 7.09
CA SER A 233 1.00 9.17 8.17
C SER A 233 0.11 8.29 9.09
N ILE A 234 0.07 6.97 8.91
CA ILE A 234 -0.57 6.06 9.88
C ILE A 234 0.31 5.89 11.12
N ILE A 235 1.61 5.98 10.93
CA ILE A 235 2.60 6.03 12.02
C ILE A 235 2.92 7.49 12.29
N ASN A 236 2.93 7.89 13.54
CA ASN A 236 3.58 9.13 13.96
C ASN A 236 5.08 8.85 14.11
N GLU A 237 5.85 9.26 13.09
CA GLU A 237 7.29 8.96 13.03
C GLU A 237 8.10 9.73 14.09
N ASP A 238 7.56 10.85 14.61
CA ASP A 238 8.19 11.62 15.71
C ASP A 238 8.08 10.90 17.06
N ASP A 239 7.10 10.00 17.21
CA ASP A 239 6.87 9.22 18.43
C ASP A 239 7.61 7.87 18.40
N LEU A 240 8.17 7.45 17.26
CA LEU A 240 8.83 6.16 17.04
C LEU A 240 10.29 6.24 17.54
#